data_3442c3e06ce4fb2ea73ba4127bb36a7f
#
_entry.id   3442c3e06ce4fb2ea73ba4127bb36a7f
#
_cell.length_a   1.000
_cell.length_b   1.000
_cell.length_c   1.000
_cell.angle_alpha   90.00
_cell.angle_beta   90.00
_cell.angle_gamma   90.00
#
_symmetry.space_group_name_H-M   'P 1'
#
loop_
_entity.id
_entity.type
_entity.pdbx_description
1 polymer ?
#
loop_
_entity_poly.entity_id
_entity_poly.type
_entity_poly.pdbx_seq_one_letter_code
_entity_poly.pdbx_strand_id
1 'polypeptide(L)'
;LLGHMQKEENILFPMLKSGGNPFVQHPISVMRSEHVDHGAALDKLNALTNDATPPAGACNTWRALYSGIAQLNDDLINHIHLENNVLFPAFEAQAQKAMGGGGCGGSGGGCQCG
;
A
#
# COMPACT_ATOMS: atom_id res chain seq x y z
N LEU A 1 2.23 11.99 1.05
CA LEU A 1 3.06 10.80 1.26
C LEU A 1 3.60 10.72 2.69
N LEU A 2 4.16 11.80 3.21
CA LEU A 2 4.67 11.81 4.58
C LEU A 2 3.58 11.50 5.61
N GLY A 3 2.42 12.10 5.47
CA GLY A 3 1.27 11.83 6.33
C GLY A 3 0.82 10.37 6.27
N HIS A 4 0.86 9.77 5.08
CA HIS A 4 0.56 8.35 4.87
C HIS A 4 1.55 7.46 5.63
N MET A 5 2.84 7.74 5.52
CA MET A 5 3.88 6.98 6.21
C MET A 5 3.78 7.12 7.72
N GLN A 6 3.43 8.31 8.21
CA GLN A 6 3.20 8.52 9.64
C GLN A 6 2.02 7.72 10.16
N LYS A 7 0.94 7.60 9.40
CA LYS A 7 -0.19 6.75 9.78
C LYS A 7 0.21 5.29 9.86
N GLU A 8 1.03 4.82 8.91
CA GLU A 8 1.54 3.45 8.96
C GLU A 8 2.36 3.21 10.22
N GLU A 9 3.31 4.09 10.51
CA GLU A 9 4.22 3.94 11.65
C GLU A 9 3.50 4.06 12.99
N ASN A 10 2.56 4.99 13.12
CA ASN A 10 1.96 5.32 14.41
C ASN A 10 0.67 4.57 14.69
N ILE A 11 -0.04 4.09 13.68
CA ILE A 11 -1.34 3.47 13.84
C ILE A 11 -1.36 2.06 13.26
N LEU A 12 -1.07 1.91 11.97
CA LEU A 12 -1.25 0.64 11.28
C LEU A 12 -0.27 -0.43 11.74
N PHE A 13 1.01 -0.15 11.73
CA PHE A 13 2.02 -1.13 12.10
C PHE A 13 1.90 -1.60 13.55
N PRO A 14 1.65 -0.70 14.53
CA PRO A 14 1.37 -1.16 15.88
C PRO A 14 0.16 -2.10 15.99
N MET A 15 -0.91 -1.83 15.22
CA MET A 15 -2.08 -2.72 15.18
C MET A 15 -1.73 -4.09 14.57
N LEU A 16 -0.95 -4.11 13.51
CA LEU A 16 -0.50 -5.36 12.88
C LEU A 16 0.41 -6.15 13.81
N LYS A 17 1.31 -5.46 14.50
CA LYS A 17 2.25 -6.08 15.43
C LYS A 17 1.54 -6.73 16.61
N SER A 18 0.39 -6.22 17.01
CA SER A 18 -0.39 -6.77 18.13
C SER A 18 -1.19 -8.03 17.77
N GLY A 19 -1.04 -8.56 16.58
CA GLY A 19 -1.62 -9.84 16.18
C GLY A 19 -2.88 -9.78 15.33
N GLY A 20 -3.15 -8.66 14.68
CA GLY A 20 -4.26 -8.59 13.76
C GLY A 20 -5.61 -8.37 14.41
N ASN A 21 -5.86 -7.16 14.84
CA ASN A 21 -7.15 -6.74 15.39
C ASN A 21 -8.21 -6.77 14.26
N PRO A 22 -9.46 -7.24 14.52
CA PRO A 22 -10.53 -7.14 13.53
C PRO A 22 -10.75 -5.72 13.00
N PHE A 23 -10.46 -4.71 13.79
CA PHE A 23 -10.58 -3.31 13.38
C PHE A 23 -9.50 -2.84 12.42
N VAL A 24 -8.53 -3.66 12.10
CA VAL A 24 -7.44 -3.31 11.19
C VAL A 24 -7.94 -3.09 9.75
N GLN A 25 -9.09 -3.62 9.39
CA GLN A 25 -9.64 -3.45 8.04
C GLN A 25 -9.88 -2.01 7.66
N HIS A 26 -10.30 -1.17 8.61
CA HIS A 26 -10.54 0.24 8.31
C HIS A 26 -9.23 0.99 7.99
N PRO A 27 -8.18 0.93 8.81
CA PRO A 27 -6.89 1.51 8.45
C PRO A 27 -6.32 0.97 7.14
N ILE A 28 -6.44 -0.31 6.88
CA ILE A 28 -5.99 -0.90 5.61
C ILE A 28 -6.76 -0.32 4.43
N SER A 29 -8.07 -0.18 4.55
CA SER A 29 -8.91 0.42 3.52
C SER A 29 -8.48 1.86 3.21
N VAL A 30 -8.19 2.65 4.24
CA VAL A 30 -7.69 4.01 4.09
C VAL A 30 -6.33 4.01 3.37
N MET A 31 -5.42 3.12 3.76
CA MET A 31 -4.12 3.01 3.11
C MET A 31 -4.23 2.63 1.64
N ARG A 32 -5.11 1.70 1.30
CA ARG A 32 -5.35 1.32 -0.10
C ARG A 32 -5.89 2.48 -0.92
N SER A 33 -6.80 3.28 -0.35
CA SER A 33 -7.33 4.48 -1.01
C SER A 33 -6.23 5.50 -1.25
N GLU A 34 -5.37 5.73 -0.27
CA GLU A 34 -4.24 6.65 -0.42
C GLU A 34 -3.22 6.12 -1.44
N HIS A 35 -3.05 4.80 -1.55
CA HIS A 35 -2.20 4.20 -2.58
C HIS A 35 -2.71 4.49 -3.99
N VAL A 36 -4.02 4.48 -4.20
CA VAL A 36 -4.61 4.87 -5.50
C VAL A 36 -4.25 6.32 -5.82
N ASP A 37 -4.37 7.22 -4.84
CA ASP A 37 -4.02 8.62 -5.02
C ASP A 37 -2.53 8.81 -5.32
N HIS A 38 -1.67 8.07 -4.64
CA HIS A 38 -0.23 8.09 -4.88
C HIS A 38 0.12 7.56 -6.28
N GLY A 39 -0.56 6.51 -6.72
CA GLY A 39 -0.39 5.99 -8.08
C GLY A 39 -0.75 7.01 -9.15
N ALA A 40 -1.85 7.72 -8.96
CA ALA A 40 -2.27 8.79 -9.86
C ALA A 40 -1.26 9.95 -9.87
N ALA A 41 -0.73 10.31 -8.70
CA ALA A 41 0.30 11.34 -8.59
C ALA A 41 1.60 10.93 -9.30
N LEU A 42 1.99 9.67 -9.21
CA LEU A 42 3.16 9.15 -9.93
C LEU A 42 2.95 9.17 -11.44
N ASP A 43 1.77 8.79 -11.91
CA ASP A 43 1.43 8.84 -13.34
C ASP A 43 1.55 10.27 -13.88
N LYS A 44 1.06 11.24 -13.11
CA LYS A 44 1.17 12.64 -13.47
C LYS A 44 2.63 13.10 -13.50
N LEU A 45 3.41 12.70 -12.51
CA LEU A 45 4.84 13.03 -12.46
C LEU A 45 5.59 12.42 -13.63
N ASN A 46 5.31 11.18 -13.97
CA ASN A 46 5.92 10.50 -15.10
C ASN A 46 5.55 11.18 -16.43
N ALA A 47 4.30 11.62 -16.58
CA ALA A 47 3.87 12.36 -17.78
C ALA A 47 4.60 13.71 -17.89
N LEU A 48 4.76 14.43 -16.79
CA LEU A 48 5.42 15.72 -16.75
C LEU A 48 6.94 15.62 -17.03
N THR A 49 7.56 14.51 -16.68
CA THR A 49 9.00 14.31 -16.80
C THR A 49 9.39 13.40 -17.95
N ASN A 50 8.44 13.05 -18.81
CA ASN A 50 8.66 12.09 -19.88
C ASN A 50 9.30 10.80 -19.35
N ASP A 51 8.64 10.18 -18.38
CA ASP A 51 9.10 8.97 -17.68
C ASP A 51 10.48 9.13 -17.05
N ALA A 52 10.71 10.30 -16.47
CA ALA A 52 11.99 10.68 -15.85
C ALA A 52 13.17 10.60 -16.84
N THR A 53 12.91 10.92 -18.09
CA THR A 53 13.93 10.96 -19.15
C THR A 53 14.43 12.40 -19.31
N PRO A 54 15.67 12.73 -18.95
CA PRO A 54 16.16 14.09 -19.10
C PRO A 54 16.33 14.45 -20.58
N PRO A 55 16.06 15.73 -20.96
CA PRO A 55 16.33 16.19 -22.31
C PRO A 55 17.82 16.12 -22.64
N ALA A 56 18.14 16.08 -23.93
CA ALA A 56 19.52 15.92 -24.39
C ALA A 56 20.47 17.00 -23.86
N GLY A 57 19.97 18.24 -23.68
CA GLY A 57 20.77 19.35 -23.18
C GLY A 57 20.71 19.54 -21.66
N ALA A 58 20.18 18.60 -20.90
CA ALA A 58 20.02 18.75 -19.48
C ALA A 58 21.36 18.84 -18.73
N CYS A 59 21.44 19.71 -17.75
CA CYS A 59 22.62 19.82 -16.89
C CYS A 59 22.68 18.67 -15.90
N ASN A 60 23.81 18.54 -15.21
CA ASN A 60 24.02 17.44 -14.25
C ASN A 60 23.00 17.46 -13.09
N THR A 61 22.65 18.63 -12.60
CA THR A 61 21.62 18.75 -11.55
C THR A 61 20.25 18.26 -12.04
N TRP A 62 19.86 18.59 -13.25
CA TRP A 62 18.62 18.13 -13.85
C TRP A 62 18.62 16.62 -14.01
N ARG A 63 19.71 16.05 -14.51
CA ARG A 63 19.87 14.60 -14.66
C ARG A 63 19.80 13.89 -13.32
N ALA A 64 20.43 14.43 -12.30
CA ALA A 64 20.39 13.89 -10.94
C ALA A 64 18.97 13.91 -10.37
N LEU A 65 18.23 15.01 -10.59
CA LEU A 65 16.83 15.10 -10.16
C LEU A 65 15.98 14.00 -10.80
N TYR A 66 16.11 13.83 -12.11
CA TYR A 66 15.30 12.81 -12.82
C TYR A 66 15.71 11.39 -12.44
N SER A 67 16.96 11.15 -12.17
CA SER A 67 17.42 9.87 -11.63
C SER A 67 16.78 9.58 -10.26
N GLY A 68 16.71 10.59 -9.41
CA GLY A 68 16.02 10.47 -8.12
C GLY A 68 14.52 10.23 -8.26
N ILE A 69 13.88 10.86 -9.24
CA ILE A 69 12.46 10.64 -9.55
C ILE A 69 12.23 9.18 -10.00
N ALA A 70 13.08 8.67 -10.88
CA ALA A 70 12.98 7.27 -11.33
C ALA A 70 13.13 6.30 -10.17
N GLN A 71 14.07 6.54 -9.28
CA GLN A 71 14.29 5.71 -8.10
C GLN A 71 13.09 5.76 -7.14
N LEU A 72 12.58 6.95 -6.88
CA LEU A 72 11.39 7.13 -6.03
C LEU A 72 10.19 6.39 -6.62
N ASN A 73 9.98 6.48 -7.92
CA ASN A 73 8.89 5.81 -8.62
C ASN A 73 8.98 4.30 -8.42
N ASP A 74 10.14 3.70 -8.64
CA ASP A 74 10.34 2.27 -8.48
C ASP A 74 10.14 1.83 -7.02
N ASP A 75 10.72 2.56 -6.09
CA ASP A 75 10.62 2.25 -4.65
C ASP A 75 9.17 2.33 -4.18
N LEU A 76 8.45 3.35 -4.59
CA LEU A 76 7.06 3.56 -4.17
C LEU A 76 6.12 2.53 -4.79
N ILE A 77 6.32 2.18 -6.05
CA ILE A 77 5.53 1.13 -6.70
C ILE A 77 5.76 -0.22 -6.01
N ASN A 78 7.00 -0.57 -5.70
CA ASN A 78 7.32 -1.80 -4.98
C ASN A 78 6.71 -1.80 -3.58
N HIS A 79 6.79 -0.67 -2.88
CA HIS A 79 6.21 -0.52 -1.54
C HIS A 79 4.70 -0.74 -1.56
N ILE A 80 4.00 -0.09 -2.48
CA ILE A 80 2.54 -0.23 -2.64
C ILE A 80 2.18 -1.66 -3.02
N HIS A 81 2.94 -2.27 -3.92
CA HIS A 81 2.71 -3.65 -4.36
C HIS A 81 2.84 -4.64 -3.20
N LEU A 82 3.89 -4.51 -2.40
CA LEU A 82 4.09 -5.38 -1.26
C LEU A 82 2.98 -5.22 -0.22
N GLU A 83 2.57 -4.01 0.06
CA GLU A 83 1.49 -3.78 1.02
C GLU A 83 0.15 -4.29 0.51
N ASN A 84 -0.23 -3.93 -0.71
CA ASN A 84 -1.54 -4.28 -1.25
C ASN A 84 -1.70 -5.77 -1.54
N ASN A 85 -0.63 -6.45 -1.94
CA ASN A 85 -0.72 -7.83 -2.43
C ASN A 85 -0.18 -8.88 -1.47
N VAL A 86 0.62 -8.49 -0.50
CA VAL A 86 1.24 -9.42 0.45
C VAL A 86 0.84 -9.11 1.88
N LEU A 87 1.14 -7.90 2.36
CA LEU A 87 0.94 -7.54 3.75
C LEU A 87 -0.54 -7.42 4.12
N PHE A 88 -1.27 -6.55 3.42
CA PHE A 88 -2.67 -6.28 3.74
C PHE A 88 -3.57 -7.51 3.57
N PRO A 89 -3.46 -8.31 2.50
CA PRO A 89 -4.30 -9.50 2.37
C PRO A 89 -4.11 -10.48 3.52
N ALA A 90 -2.90 -10.64 4.03
CA ALA A 90 -2.65 -11.53 5.16
C ALA A 90 -3.42 -11.12 6.41
N PHE A 91 -3.44 -9.83 6.73
CA PHE A 91 -4.14 -9.31 7.89
C PHE A 91 -5.64 -9.14 7.67
N GLU A 92 -6.07 -8.84 6.45
CA GLU A 92 -7.48 -8.82 6.10
C GLU A 92 -8.09 -10.21 6.26
N ALA A 93 -7.40 -11.25 5.81
CA ALA A 93 -7.84 -12.63 5.99
C ALA A 93 -7.93 -13.01 7.47
N GLN A 94 -6.97 -12.62 8.28
CA GLN A 94 -7.02 -12.85 9.73
C GLN A 94 -8.20 -12.14 10.38
N ALA A 95 -8.45 -10.90 10.01
CA ALA A 95 -9.56 -10.13 10.55
C ALA A 95 -10.91 -10.76 10.16
N GLN A 96 -11.08 -11.18 8.92
CA GLN A 96 -12.27 -11.87 8.46
C GLN A 96 -12.47 -13.18 9.21
N LYS A 97 -11.41 -13.96 9.40
CA LYS A 97 -11.46 -15.21 10.14
C LYS A 97 -11.90 -14.99 11.59
N ALA A 98 -11.38 -13.97 12.24
CA ALA A 98 -11.72 -13.63 13.60
C ALA A 98 -13.19 -13.22 13.74
N MET A 99 -13.72 -12.44 12.77
CA MET A 99 -15.08 -11.95 12.78
C MET A 99 -16.09 -13.00 12.34
N GLY A 100 -15.72 -13.84 11.37
CA GLY A 100 -16.60 -14.79 10.77
C GLY A 100 -16.58 -16.18 11.40
N GLY A 101 -15.59 -16.45 12.23
CA GLY A 101 -15.35 -17.80 12.74
C GLY A 101 -16.52 -18.41 13.47
N GLY A 102 -17.17 -17.63 14.30
CA GLY A 102 -18.33 -18.08 15.02
C GLY A 102 -19.52 -18.40 14.15
N GLY A 103 -19.74 -17.61 13.13
CA GLY A 103 -20.84 -17.81 12.21
C GLY A 103 -20.65 -19.02 11.31
N CYS A 104 -19.43 -19.32 10.94
CA CYS A 104 -19.13 -20.45 10.08
C CYS A 104 -19.18 -21.77 10.85
N GLY A 105 -18.72 -21.77 12.08
CA GLY A 105 -18.55 -22.99 12.87
C GLY A 105 -19.82 -23.76 13.11
N GLY A 106 -20.96 -23.11 13.10
CA GLY A 106 -22.22 -23.74 13.41
C GLY A 106 -22.87 -24.53 12.28
N SER A 107 -22.48 -24.29 11.07
CA SER A 107 -23.21 -24.89 9.94
C SER A 107 -22.60 -26.19 9.40
N GLY A 108 -21.59 -26.70 10.04
CA GLY A 108 -20.99 -27.94 9.62
C GLY A 108 -20.54 -27.93 8.17
N GLY A 109 -20.86 -28.90 7.41
CA GLY A 109 -20.47 -29.01 6.02
C GLY A 109 -20.99 -27.91 5.11
N GLY A 110 -21.99 -27.20 5.55
CA GLY A 110 -22.50 -26.05 4.81
C GLY A 110 -21.64 -24.82 4.87
N CYS A 111 -20.72 -24.76 5.79
CA CYS A 111 -19.87 -23.59 5.96
C CYS A 111 -18.65 -23.66 5.04
N GLN A 112 -18.68 -22.88 3.99
CA GLN A 112 -17.61 -22.83 3.01
C GLN A 112 -16.82 -21.53 3.10
N CYS A 113 -16.67 -21.05 4.28
CA CYS A 113 -15.98 -19.77 4.54
C CYS A 113 -14.49 -19.84 4.28
N GLY A 114 -13.95 -21.00 4.23
CA GLY A 114 -12.54 -21.20 3.96
C GLY A 114 -12.19 -20.99 2.50
#